data_f505a54e8bc71f8460c596f027b5f61c
#
_entry.id   f505a54e8bc71f8460c596f027b5f61c
#
_cell.length_a   1.000
_cell.length_b   1.000
_cell.length_c   1.000
_cell.angle_alpha   90.00
_cell.angle_beta   90.00
_cell.angle_gamma   90.00
#
_symmetry.space_group_name_H-M   'P 1'
#
loop_
_entity.id
_entity.type
_entity.pdbx_description
1 polymer ?
#
loop_
_entity_poly.entity_id
_entity_poly.type
_entity_poly.pdbx_seq_one_letter_code
_entity_poly.pdbx_strand_id
1 'polypeptide(L)'
;MSDDKDFLTENTKLSGKEWSYIMIYSVRGTLIVKEAGLAVIECAGVGYGCRTTYNTLASLGNIGEEAMLYTHLQVREDGTELFGFFDKRELGCFKMLLGVSGVGPKAALSILSDIDPNNFALAVATGDFKVLTKVRGVGPKMAQRIVLELKDKIAKEQGSLSAAAVPTGGVNRAFISGGAAAEAVDALLVLGYSQTEAEQAVSVLDASLASEELIRLALKSLAKFK
;
A
#
# COMPACT_ATOMS: atom_id res chain seq x y z
N MET A 1 -5.92 -31.79 3.09
CA MET A 1 -4.47 -31.75 2.95
C MET A 1 -4.09 -31.43 1.50
N SER A 2 -4.69 -30.38 0.91
CA SER A 2 -4.56 -30.02 -0.53
C SER A 2 -4.45 -28.52 -0.82
N ASP A 3 -4.47 -27.60 0.18
CA ASP A 3 -4.52 -26.15 -0.07
C ASP A 3 -3.19 -25.40 0.12
N ASP A 4 -2.11 -26.09 0.51
CA ASP A 4 -0.81 -25.42 0.78
C ASP A 4 0.04 -25.15 -0.49
N LYS A 5 -0.33 -25.69 -1.64
CA LYS A 5 0.48 -25.53 -2.87
C LYS A 5 0.16 -24.25 -3.65
N ASP A 6 -1.06 -23.73 -3.54
CA ASP A 6 -1.46 -22.53 -4.30
C ASP A 6 -0.93 -21.22 -3.67
N PHE A 7 -0.63 -21.23 -2.36
CA PHE A 7 -0.08 -20.07 -1.66
C PHE A 7 1.36 -19.72 -2.12
N LEU A 8 2.13 -20.71 -2.58
CA LEU A 8 3.53 -20.51 -3.01
C LEU A 8 3.67 -20.03 -4.46
N THR A 9 2.65 -20.21 -5.29
CA THR A 9 2.73 -19.92 -6.74
C THR A 9 2.40 -18.46 -7.09
N GLU A 10 1.63 -17.74 -6.30
CA GLU A 10 1.32 -16.32 -6.57
C GLU A 10 2.43 -15.34 -6.14
N ASN A 11 3.35 -15.75 -5.28
CA ASN A 11 4.40 -14.89 -4.74
C ASN A 11 5.72 -14.86 -5.54
N THR A 12 5.79 -15.47 -6.72
CA THR A 12 7.05 -15.68 -7.46
C THR A 12 7.51 -14.48 -8.32
N LYS A 13 6.96 -13.28 -8.13
CA LYS A 13 7.33 -12.08 -8.92
C LYS A 13 7.99 -10.94 -8.16
N LEU A 14 8.50 -11.17 -6.96
CA LEU A 14 9.43 -10.22 -6.35
C LEU A 14 10.82 -10.46 -6.95
N SER A 15 11.44 -9.42 -7.53
CA SER A 15 12.78 -9.53 -8.09
C SER A 15 13.76 -10.00 -7.01
N GLY A 16 14.73 -10.85 -7.35
CA GLY A 16 15.63 -11.50 -6.38
C GLY A 16 16.42 -10.56 -5.45
N LYS A 17 16.35 -9.23 -5.66
CA LYS A 17 16.91 -8.20 -4.78
C LYS A 17 16.02 -7.85 -3.58
N GLU A 18 14.70 -8.00 -3.68
CA GLU A 18 13.79 -7.63 -2.58
C GLU A 18 13.73 -8.68 -1.46
N TRP A 19 13.94 -9.96 -1.77
CA TRP A 19 13.93 -11.04 -0.79
C TRP A 19 15.09 -10.98 0.21
N SER A 20 16.23 -10.40 -0.15
CA SER A 20 17.41 -10.37 0.71
C SER A 20 17.26 -9.48 1.95
N TYR A 21 16.22 -8.65 2.01
CA TYR A 21 15.97 -7.70 3.12
C TYR A 21 14.66 -7.96 3.87
N ILE A 22 13.81 -8.90 3.44
CA ILE A 22 12.55 -9.23 4.11
C ILE A 22 12.79 -10.39 5.06
N MET A 23 12.93 -10.09 6.33
CA MET A 23 13.17 -11.08 7.38
C MET A 23 11.84 -11.66 7.92
N ILE A 24 10.82 -10.83 8.06
CA ILE A 24 9.45 -11.23 8.44
C ILE A 24 8.49 -10.58 7.45
N TYR A 25 7.86 -11.38 6.59
CA TYR A 25 6.96 -10.89 5.54
C TYR A 25 5.52 -10.76 6.03
N SER A 26 5.06 -11.73 6.79
CA SER A 26 3.73 -11.77 7.38
C SER A 26 3.74 -12.65 8.63
N VAL A 27 2.78 -12.41 9.52
CA VAL A 27 2.51 -13.26 10.67
C VAL A 27 1.05 -13.71 10.61
N ARG A 28 0.80 -15.02 10.80
CA ARG A 28 -0.53 -15.61 10.81
C ARG A 28 -0.66 -16.52 12.01
N GLY A 29 -1.71 -16.32 12.79
CA GLY A 29 -1.94 -17.09 14.00
C GLY A 29 -3.11 -16.55 14.79
N THR A 30 -3.14 -16.77 16.10
CA THR A 30 -4.21 -16.32 16.98
C THR A 30 -3.97 -14.89 17.45
N LEU A 31 -4.95 -14.01 17.30
CA LEU A 31 -4.93 -12.66 17.88
C LEU A 31 -5.07 -12.75 19.40
N ILE A 32 -4.01 -12.47 20.15
CA ILE A 32 -4.00 -12.57 21.60
C ILE A 32 -4.04 -11.22 22.32
N VAL A 33 -3.63 -10.12 21.65
CA VAL A 33 -3.73 -8.75 22.16
C VAL A 33 -4.21 -7.82 21.05
N LYS A 34 -5.17 -6.94 21.40
CA LYS A 34 -5.73 -5.91 20.53
C LYS A 34 -5.90 -4.64 21.33
N GLU A 35 -4.87 -3.77 21.29
CA GLU A 35 -4.81 -2.51 22.01
C GLU A 35 -4.56 -1.33 21.07
N ALA A 36 -4.70 -0.10 21.56
CA ALA A 36 -4.46 1.09 20.76
C ALA A 36 -3.03 1.11 20.16
N GLY A 37 -2.93 0.92 18.84
CA GLY A 37 -1.67 0.92 18.11
C GLY A 37 -0.83 -0.36 18.23
N LEU A 38 -1.40 -1.44 18.80
CA LEU A 38 -0.71 -2.72 18.99
C LEU A 38 -1.67 -3.90 18.73
N ALA A 39 -1.22 -4.85 17.91
CA ALA A 39 -1.80 -6.18 17.80
C ALA A 39 -0.72 -7.23 18.07
N VAL A 40 -1.03 -8.27 18.85
CA VAL A 40 -0.12 -9.39 19.06
C VAL A 40 -0.74 -10.65 18.45
N ILE A 41 -0.01 -11.22 17.50
CA ILE A 41 -0.37 -12.49 16.84
C ILE A 41 0.51 -13.59 17.40
N GLU A 42 -0.10 -14.58 18.01
CA GLU A 42 0.59 -15.76 18.52
C GLU A 42 0.68 -16.82 17.42
N CYS A 43 1.93 -17.18 17.07
CA CYS A 43 2.23 -18.19 16.06
C CYS A 43 3.07 -19.29 16.70
N ALA A 44 2.50 -20.47 16.89
CA ALA A 44 3.19 -21.65 17.44
C ALA A 44 3.95 -21.39 18.75
N GLY A 45 3.34 -20.68 19.68
CA GLY A 45 3.92 -20.35 21.00
C GLY A 45 4.77 -19.08 21.04
N VAL A 46 4.91 -18.36 19.91
CA VAL A 46 5.63 -17.07 19.85
C VAL A 46 4.65 -15.93 19.58
N GLY A 47 4.58 -14.96 20.49
CA GLY A 47 3.78 -13.75 20.31
C GLY A 47 4.53 -12.66 19.54
N TYR A 48 4.06 -12.33 18.34
CA TYR A 48 4.60 -11.24 17.52
C TYR A 48 3.84 -9.95 17.79
N GLY A 49 4.46 -9.02 18.52
CA GLY A 49 3.90 -7.70 18.78
C GLY A 49 4.09 -6.77 17.60
N CYS A 50 3.01 -6.45 16.90
CA CYS A 50 3.02 -5.59 15.72
C CYS A 50 2.43 -4.22 16.06
N ARG A 51 3.21 -3.15 15.90
CA ARG A 51 2.66 -1.79 15.90
C ARG A 51 1.80 -1.61 14.65
N THR A 52 0.62 -1.04 14.81
CA THR A 52 -0.36 -1.00 13.74
C THR A 52 -1.22 0.25 13.78
N THR A 53 -2.04 0.44 12.75
CA THR A 53 -3.00 1.54 12.60
C THR A 53 -4.34 1.21 13.24
N TYR A 54 -5.17 2.24 13.46
CA TYR A 54 -6.56 2.03 13.87
C TYR A 54 -7.39 1.35 12.77
N ASN A 55 -7.09 1.61 11.49
CA ASN A 55 -7.74 0.96 10.35
C ASN A 55 -7.49 -0.55 10.34
N THR A 56 -6.24 -0.98 10.53
CA THR A 56 -5.90 -2.40 10.69
C THR A 56 -6.59 -2.99 11.92
N LEU A 57 -6.56 -2.31 13.09
CA LEU A 57 -7.24 -2.83 14.28
C LEU A 57 -8.74 -3.00 14.07
N ALA A 58 -9.39 -2.05 13.38
CA ALA A 58 -10.81 -2.15 13.05
C ALA A 58 -11.13 -3.33 12.13
N SER A 59 -10.20 -3.69 11.24
CA SER A 59 -10.35 -4.80 10.29
C SER A 59 -10.04 -6.18 10.90
N LEU A 60 -9.33 -6.24 12.02
CA LEU A 60 -9.07 -7.49 12.76
C LEU A 60 -10.30 -7.96 13.52
N GLY A 61 -10.49 -9.27 13.59
CA GLY A 61 -11.52 -9.95 14.39
C GLY A 61 -11.35 -9.74 15.90
N ASN A 62 -11.96 -10.62 16.66
CA ASN A 62 -11.89 -10.61 18.12
C ASN A 62 -10.63 -11.33 18.65
N ILE A 63 -10.24 -11.03 19.88
CA ILE A 63 -9.20 -11.76 20.59
C ILE A 63 -9.61 -13.25 20.67
N GLY A 64 -8.67 -14.14 20.34
CA GLY A 64 -8.86 -15.57 20.22
C GLY A 64 -9.16 -16.07 18.80
N GLU A 65 -9.49 -15.18 17.84
CA GLU A 65 -9.70 -15.54 16.44
C GLU A 65 -8.39 -15.57 15.66
N GLU A 66 -8.40 -16.29 14.54
CA GLU A 66 -7.27 -16.31 13.59
C GLU A 66 -7.14 -14.94 12.91
N ALA A 67 -5.91 -14.45 12.83
CA ALA A 67 -5.59 -13.20 12.17
C ALA A 67 -4.28 -13.31 11.39
N MET A 68 -4.17 -12.51 10.33
CA MET A 68 -2.95 -12.36 9.53
C MET A 68 -2.62 -10.90 9.36
N LEU A 69 -1.33 -10.56 9.52
CA LEU A 69 -0.80 -9.23 9.25
C LEU A 69 0.37 -9.33 8.28
N TYR A 70 0.38 -8.43 7.28
CA TYR A 70 1.57 -8.17 6.45
C TYR A 70 2.51 -7.26 7.22
N THR A 71 3.80 -7.57 7.26
CA THR A 71 4.71 -6.93 8.20
C THR A 71 5.83 -6.14 7.52
N HIS A 72 6.31 -5.15 8.25
CA HIS A 72 7.54 -4.43 7.98
C HIS A 72 8.39 -4.44 9.23
N LEU A 73 9.56 -5.09 9.15
CA LEU A 73 10.55 -5.10 10.24
C LEU A 73 11.46 -3.88 10.07
N GLN A 74 11.54 -3.06 11.10
CA GLN A 74 12.48 -1.95 11.16
C GLN A 74 13.53 -2.25 12.21
N VAL A 75 14.79 -2.29 11.77
CA VAL A 75 15.96 -2.48 12.65
C VAL A 75 16.66 -1.14 12.74
N ARG A 76 16.92 -0.69 13.97
CA ARG A 76 17.70 0.51 14.31
C ARG A 76 18.75 0.15 15.35
N GLU A 77 19.68 1.04 15.60
CA GLU A 77 20.71 0.85 16.63
C GLU A 77 20.10 0.76 18.04
N ASP A 78 19.01 1.46 18.29
CA ASP A 78 18.30 1.53 19.57
C ASP A 78 17.21 0.47 19.75
N GLY A 79 16.91 -0.34 18.72
CA GLY A 79 15.92 -1.41 18.80
C GLY A 79 15.36 -1.91 17.49
N THR A 80 14.53 -2.92 17.63
CA THR A 80 13.82 -3.54 16.51
C THR A 80 12.32 -3.41 16.72
N GLU A 81 11.62 -2.87 15.74
CA GLU A 81 10.17 -2.73 15.76
C GLU A 81 9.53 -3.49 14.60
N LEU A 82 8.46 -4.21 14.88
CA LEU A 82 7.65 -4.88 13.86
C LEU A 82 6.35 -4.09 13.66
N PHE A 83 6.09 -3.71 12.42
CA PHE A 83 4.86 -3.04 12.01
C PHE A 83 3.99 -4.04 11.25
N GLY A 84 2.69 -4.07 11.53
CA GLY A 84 1.76 -5.00 10.92
C GLY A 84 0.55 -4.29 10.33
N PHE A 85 0.08 -4.76 9.17
CA PHE A 85 -1.03 -4.17 8.43
C PHE A 85 -1.97 -5.26 7.94
N PHE A 86 -3.28 -4.97 7.93
CA PHE A 86 -4.29 -5.93 7.53
C PHE A 86 -4.16 -6.32 6.04
N ASP A 87 -3.78 -5.36 5.18
CA ASP A 87 -3.60 -5.60 3.76
C ASP A 87 -2.28 -5.05 3.21
N LYS A 88 -1.92 -5.51 2.01
CA LYS A 88 -0.67 -5.11 1.32
C LYS A 88 -0.69 -3.64 0.86
N ARG A 89 -1.88 -3.05 0.64
CA ARG A 89 -2.02 -1.66 0.21
C ARG A 89 -1.66 -0.72 1.34
N GLU A 90 -2.17 -1.00 2.54
CA GLU A 90 -1.82 -0.23 3.73
C GLU A 90 -0.33 -0.33 4.04
N LEU A 91 0.26 -1.53 3.95
CA LEU A 91 1.71 -1.73 4.05
C LEU A 91 2.46 -0.94 2.96
N GLY A 92 1.95 -0.93 1.72
CA GLY A 92 2.52 -0.16 0.61
C GLY A 92 2.55 1.35 0.93
N CYS A 93 1.43 1.91 1.38
CA CYS A 93 1.33 3.30 1.79
C CYS A 93 2.30 3.62 2.94
N PHE A 94 2.42 2.72 3.92
CA PHE A 94 3.38 2.88 5.01
C PHE A 94 4.83 2.95 4.51
N LYS A 95 5.24 2.04 3.62
CA LYS A 95 6.58 2.04 3.03
C LYS A 95 6.83 3.29 2.18
N MET A 96 5.83 3.77 1.42
CA MET A 96 5.93 5.02 0.67
C MET A 96 6.16 6.21 1.60
N LEU A 97 5.41 6.30 2.70
CA LEU A 97 5.56 7.35 3.70
C LEU A 97 6.94 7.34 4.36
N LEU A 98 7.48 6.16 4.71
CA LEU A 98 8.83 6.03 5.26
C LEU A 98 9.92 6.49 4.29
N GLY A 99 9.65 6.42 3.00
CA GLY A 99 10.55 6.91 1.96
C GLY A 99 10.56 8.41 1.77
N VAL A 100 9.71 9.17 2.50
CA VAL A 100 9.65 10.64 2.46
C VAL A 100 10.56 11.21 3.55
N SER A 101 11.41 12.18 3.18
CA SER A 101 12.33 12.81 4.11
C SER A 101 11.60 13.46 5.30
N GLY A 102 12.00 13.07 6.53
CA GLY A 102 11.42 13.58 7.77
C GLY A 102 10.12 12.92 8.21
N VAL A 103 9.66 11.87 7.51
CA VAL A 103 8.52 11.05 7.93
C VAL A 103 9.03 9.78 8.57
N GLY A 104 8.83 9.66 9.88
CA GLY A 104 9.15 8.42 10.61
C GLY A 104 7.92 7.51 10.78
N PRO A 105 8.11 6.28 11.31
CA PRO A 105 7.04 5.31 11.49
C PRO A 105 5.85 5.84 12.29
N LYS A 106 6.12 6.61 13.35
CA LYS A 106 5.07 7.19 14.18
C LYS A 106 4.14 8.12 13.39
N ALA A 107 4.71 8.98 12.53
CA ALA A 107 3.93 9.86 11.68
C ALA A 107 3.19 9.07 10.60
N ALA A 108 3.83 8.07 9.99
CA ALA A 108 3.22 7.20 9.01
C ALA A 108 2.02 6.41 9.58
N LEU A 109 2.16 5.81 10.77
CA LEU A 109 1.06 5.15 11.46
C LEU A 109 -0.08 6.12 11.81
N SER A 110 0.23 7.34 12.26
CA SER A 110 -0.78 8.36 12.55
C SER A 110 -1.58 8.72 11.29
N ILE A 111 -0.89 8.94 10.17
CA ILE A 111 -1.53 9.25 8.88
C ILE A 111 -2.49 8.13 8.46
N LEU A 112 -2.00 6.88 8.46
CA LEU A 112 -2.79 5.73 8.02
C LEU A 112 -3.85 5.28 9.04
N SER A 113 -3.80 5.76 10.27
CA SER A 113 -4.87 5.56 11.26
C SER A 113 -6.06 6.50 11.02
N ASP A 114 -5.80 7.72 10.54
CA ASP A 114 -6.83 8.74 10.31
C ASP A 114 -7.34 8.75 8.86
N ILE A 115 -6.50 8.27 7.92
CA ILE A 115 -6.76 8.30 6.48
C ILE A 115 -6.55 6.89 5.93
N ASP A 116 -7.60 6.29 5.38
CA ASP A 116 -7.49 4.98 4.73
C ASP A 116 -6.61 5.04 3.46
N PRO A 117 -6.07 3.90 3.00
CA PRO A 117 -5.16 3.85 1.86
C PRO A 117 -5.70 4.49 0.58
N ASN A 118 -7.01 4.39 0.31
CA ASN A 118 -7.61 4.96 -0.90
C ASN A 118 -7.68 6.48 -0.84
N ASN A 119 -8.11 7.03 0.31
CA ASN A 119 -8.14 8.48 0.52
C ASN A 119 -6.74 9.08 0.58
N PHE A 120 -5.77 8.35 1.13
CA PHE A 120 -4.36 8.75 1.09
C PHE A 120 -3.85 8.81 -0.36
N ALA A 121 -4.09 7.78 -1.14
CA ALA A 121 -3.72 7.71 -2.55
C ALA A 121 -4.36 8.86 -3.35
N LEU A 122 -5.64 9.13 -3.12
CA LEU A 122 -6.35 10.23 -3.75
C LEU A 122 -5.74 11.58 -3.38
N ALA A 123 -5.42 11.82 -2.11
CA ALA A 123 -4.80 13.06 -1.65
C ALA A 123 -3.43 13.31 -2.32
N VAL A 124 -2.63 12.25 -2.50
CA VAL A 124 -1.34 12.33 -3.21
C VAL A 124 -1.57 12.63 -4.70
N ALA A 125 -2.47 11.90 -5.37
CA ALA A 125 -2.73 12.05 -6.81
C ALA A 125 -3.26 13.46 -7.15
N THR A 126 -4.20 13.97 -6.36
CA THR A 126 -4.81 15.31 -6.56
C THR A 126 -3.95 16.45 -6.03
N GLY A 127 -2.90 16.16 -5.26
CA GLY A 127 -2.09 17.21 -4.63
C GLY A 127 -2.72 17.84 -3.38
N ASP A 128 -3.76 17.22 -2.81
CA ASP A 128 -4.49 17.78 -1.66
C ASP A 128 -3.79 17.48 -0.33
N PHE A 129 -2.76 18.26 -0.03
CA PHE A 129 -2.05 18.18 1.25
C PHE A 129 -2.90 18.60 2.47
N LYS A 130 -4.02 19.32 2.26
CA LYS A 130 -4.87 19.80 3.37
C LYS A 130 -5.50 18.64 4.14
N VAL A 131 -5.81 17.54 3.47
CA VAL A 131 -6.32 16.32 4.12
C VAL A 131 -5.31 15.81 5.15
N LEU A 132 -4.01 15.78 4.78
CA LEU A 132 -2.94 15.31 5.66
C LEU A 132 -2.70 16.25 6.86
N THR A 133 -2.96 17.55 6.72
CA THR A 133 -2.77 18.50 7.83
C THR A 133 -3.76 18.34 8.97
N LYS A 134 -4.85 17.59 8.75
CA LYS A 134 -5.83 17.28 9.80
C LYS A 134 -5.33 16.20 10.76
N VAL A 135 -4.32 15.42 10.33
CA VAL A 135 -3.73 14.33 11.12
C VAL A 135 -2.87 14.90 12.23
N ARG A 136 -3.06 14.37 13.43
CA ARG A 136 -2.28 14.80 14.61
C ARG A 136 -0.78 14.56 14.40
N GLY A 137 0.02 15.61 14.55
CA GLY A 137 1.48 15.54 14.38
C GLY A 137 1.97 15.76 12.95
N VAL A 138 1.07 16.02 12.00
CA VAL A 138 1.42 16.34 10.62
C VAL A 138 1.19 17.83 10.35
N GLY A 139 2.26 18.59 10.34
CA GLY A 139 2.20 20.03 10.03
C GLY A 139 2.12 20.31 8.54
N PRO A 140 1.74 21.55 8.14
CA PRO A 140 1.58 21.91 6.73
C PRO A 140 2.84 21.66 5.88
N LYS A 141 4.03 21.93 6.41
CA LYS A 141 5.31 21.68 5.71
C LYS A 141 5.55 20.20 5.44
N MET A 142 5.24 19.34 6.42
CA MET A 142 5.34 17.88 6.26
C MET A 142 4.31 17.36 5.26
N ALA A 143 3.05 17.80 5.35
CA ALA A 143 1.99 17.41 4.44
C ALA A 143 2.32 17.77 2.99
N GLN A 144 2.78 19.01 2.73
CA GLN A 144 3.21 19.44 1.40
C GLN A 144 4.37 18.61 0.86
N ARG A 145 5.37 18.31 1.72
CA ARG A 145 6.52 17.47 1.34
C ARG A 145 6.07 16.07 0.97
N ILE A 146 5.21 15.44 1.77
CA ILE A 146 4.68 14.09 1.50
C ILE A 146 4.05 14.05 0.12
N VAL A 147 3.13 14.95 -0.16
CA VAL A 147 2.41 14.98 -1.44
C VAL A 147 3.37 15.22 -2.61
N LEU A 148 4.29 16.19 -2.49
CA LEU A 148 5.24 16.52 -3.54
C LEU A 148 6.19 15.35 -3.84
N GLU A 149 6.88 14.80 -2.80
CA GLU A 149 7.86 13.73 -2.99
C GLU A 149 7.20 12.44 -3.50
N LEU A 150 5.99 12.12 -3.05
CA LEU A 150 5.29 10.92 -3.53
C LEU A 150 4.77 11.11 -4.96
N LYS A 151 4.25 12.28 -5.31
CA LYS A 151 3.85 12.58 -6.69
C LYS A 151 5.03 12.47 -7.66
N ASP A 152 6.20 12.99 -7.26
CA ASP A 152 7.44 12.90 -8.04
C ASP A 152 7.96 11.45 -8.17
N LYS A 153 7.84 10.64 -7.13
CA LYS A 153 8.21 9.21 -7.18
C LYS A 153 7.33 8.44 -8.15
N ILE A 154 6.02 8.62 -8.07
CA ILE A 154 5.05 8.01 -8.98
C ILE A 154 5.39 8.40 -10.43
N ALA A 155 5.62 9.68 -10.70
CA ALA A 155 5.98 10.18 -12.03
C ALA A 155 7.31 9.60 -12.56
N LYS A 156 8.33 9.43 -11.70
CA LYS A 156 9.63 8.87 -12.09
C LYS A 156 9.56 7.36 -12.36
N GLU A 157 8.80 6.61 -11.56
CA GLU A 157 8.60 5.18 -11.79
C GLU A 157 7.87 4.94 -13.11
N GLN A 158 6.89 5.75 -13.45
CA GLN A 158 6.22 5.74 -14.75
C GLN A 158 7.20 6.02 -15.91
N GLY A 159 8.08 7.01 -15.78
CA GLY A 159 9.10 7.34 -16.78
C GLY A 159 10.14 6.23 -16.99
N SER A 160 10.49 5.46 -15.97
CA SER A 160 11.44 4.36 -16.06
C SER A 160 10.84 3.08 -16.66
N LEU A 161 9.55 2.82 -16.47
CA LEU A 161 8.83 1.70 -17.07
C LEU A 161 8.61 1.89 -18.58
N SER A 162 8.53 3.14 -19.05
CA SER A 162 8.47 3.47 -20.48
C SER A 162 9.77 3.18 -21.25
N ALA A 163 10.90 3.06 -20.55
CA ALA A 163 12.22 2.82 -21.17
C ALA A 163 12.65 1.33 -21.19
N ALA A 164 11.96 0.45 -20.47
CA ALA A 164 12.27 -0.97 -20.39
C ALA A 164 11.15 -1.82 -21.02
N ALA A 165 11.11 -1.89 -22.33
CA ALA A 165 10.28 -2.84 -23.06
C ALA A 165 10.78 -4.27 -22.80
N VAL A 166 10.07 -5.03 -21.97
CA VAL A 166 10.25 -6.48 -21.84
C VAL A 166 9.04 -7.17 -22.50
N PRO A 167 9.26 -8.11 -23.45
CA PRO A 167 8.18 -8.78 -24.15
C PRO A 167 7.68 -9.97 -23.33
N THR A 168 6.48 -9.93 -22.80
CA THR A 168 5.77 -11.13 -22.36
C THR A 168 4.29 -11.05 -22.69
N GLY A 169 3.90 -11.98 -23.53
CA GLY A 169 2.66 -12.70 -23.79
C GLY A 169 1.31 -12.04 -23.50
N GLY A 170 0.67 -11.59 -24.58
CA GLY A 170 -0.71 -11.77 -24.95
C GLY A 170 -1.81 -11.43 -23.95
N VAL A 171 -2.28 -10.19 -23.95
CA VAL A 171 -3.70 -9.80 -24.00
C VAL A 171 -3.75 -8.35 -24.53
N ASN A 172 -4.71 -8.07 -25.39
CA ASN A 172 -4.92 -6.85 -26.17
C ASN A 172 -4.34 -5.54 -25.63
N ARG A 173 -3.07 -5.30 -25.90
CA ARG A 173 -2.36 -4.02 -25.62
C ARG A 173 -2.67 -2.93 -26.67
N ALA A 174 -3.67 -3.16 -27.52
CA ALA A 174 -4.00 -2.27 -28.61
C ALA A 174 -4.79 -1.01 -28.21
N PHE A 175 -5.25 -0.92 -26.95
CA PHE A 175 -6.05 0.23 -26.49
C PHE A 175 -5.34 1.16 -25.50
N ILE A 176 -4.13 0.84 -25.03
CA ILE A 176 -3.43 1.64 -24.00
C ILE A 176 -2.01 1.97 -24.45
N SER A 177 -1.85 2.57 -25.62
CA SER A 177 -0.56 3.11 -26.03
C SER A 177 -0.51 4.60 -25.68
N GLY A 178 0.10 4.95 -24.54
CA GLY A 178 0.59 6.32 -24.28
C GLY A 178 -0.47 7.40 -24.08
N GLY A 179 -1.49 7.15 -23.26
CA GLY A 179 -2.51 8.14 -22.94
C GLY A 179 -2.81 8.22 -21.45
N ALA A 180 -3.68 9.17 -21.04
CA ALA A 180 -4.10 9.39 -19.66
C ALA A 180 -4.60 8.11 -18.92
N ALA A 181 -5.16 7.15 -19.67
CA ALA A 181 -5.60 5.87 -19.13
C ALA A 181 -4.41 4.97 -18.70
N ALA A 182 -3.31 4.93 -19.46
CA ALA A 182 -2.12 4.17 -19.08
C ALA A 182 -1.47 4.77 -17.83
N GLU A 183 -1.35 6.09 -17.76
CA GLU A 183 -0.86 6.80 -16.57
C GLU A 183 -1.72 6.51 -15.34
N ALA A 184 -3.04 6.43 -15.52
CA ALA A 184 -3.97 6.12 -14.44
C ALA A 184 -3.78 4.69 -13.92
N VAL A 185 -3.61 3.70 -14.82
CA VAL A 185 -3.33 2.30 -14.44
C VAL A 185 -2.00 2.21 -13.69
N ASP A 186 -0.94 2.82 -14.21
CA ASP A 186 0.39 2.81 -13.57
C ASP A 186 0.35 3.45 -12.18
N ALA A 187 -0.36 4.56 -12.02
CA ALA A 187 -0.55 5.20 -10.72
C ALA A 187 -1.27 4.26 -9.71
N LEU A 188 -2.30 3.54 -10.16
CA LEU A 188 -3.00 2.56 -9.33
C LEU A 188 -2.11 1.37 -8.93
N LEU A 189 -1.23 0.91 -9.83
CA LEU A 189 -0.24 -0.13 -9.52
C LEU A 189 0.74 0.31 -8.44
N VAL A 190 1.26 1.54 -8.54
CA VAL A 190 2.14 2.13 -7.52
C VAL A 190 1.43 2.26 -6.17
N LEU A 191 0.14 2.55 -6.19
CA LEU A 191 -0.72 2.61 -4.99
C LEU A 191 -1.08 1.23 -4.42
N GLY A 192 -0.58 0.14 -5.03
CA GLY A 192 -0.69 -1.23 -4.52
C GLY A 192 -1.92 -2.01 -4.98
N TYR A 193 -2.66 -1.50 -5.97
CA TYR A 193 -3.69 -2.30 -6.65
C TYR A 193 -3.05 -3.31 -7.60
N SER A 194 -3.70 -4.45 -7.81
CA SER A 194 -3.27 -5.40 -8.82
C SER A 194 -3.51 -4.84 -10.23
N GLN A 195 -2.75 -5.32 -11.21
CA GLN A 195 -2.91 -4.89 -12.60
C GLN A 195 -4.35 -5.12 -13.10
N THR A 196 -4.95 -6.25 -12.73
CA THR A 196 -6.32 -6.60 -13.11
C THR A 196 -7.35 -5.61 -12.53
N GLU A 197 -7.21 -5.25 -11.25
CA GLU A 197 -8.09 -4.26 -10.59
C GLU A 197 -7.93 -2.88 -11.22
N ALA A 198 -6.68 -2.45 -11.46
CA ALA A 198 -6.39 -1.15 -12.06
C ALA A 198 -6.94 -1.04 -13.48
N GLU A 199 -6.67 -2.04 -14.32
CA GLU A 199 -7.16 -2.08 -15.70
C GLU A 199 -8.70 -2.13 -15.76
N GLN A 200 -9.34 -2.95 -14.94
CA GLN A 200 -10.80 -3.00 -14.88
C GLN A 200 -11.40 -1.67 -14.42
N ALA A 201 -10.84 -1.05 -13.39
CA ALA A 201 -11.36 0.21 -12.87
C ALA A 201 -11.22 1.36 -13.87
N VAL A 202 -10.16 1.38 -14.68
CA VAL A 202 -9.92 2.42 -15.69
C VAL A 202 -10.67 2.14 -16.98
N SER A 203 -10.82 0.86 -17.39
CA SER A 203 -11.46 0.47 -18.66
C SER A 203 -12.93 0.87 -18.78
N VAL A 204 -13.64 1.05 -17.67
CA VAL A 204 -15.05 1.46 -17.63
C VAL A 204 -15.23 2.98 -17.63
N LEU A 205 -14.13 3.75 -17.62
CA LEU A 205 -14.15 5.22 -17.60
C LEU A 205 -13.89 5.79 -18.99
N ASP A 206 -14.30 7.03 -19.19
CA ASP A 206 -14.09 7.73 -20.46
C ASP A 206 -12.59 8.04 -20.65
N ALA A 207 -11.99 7.43 -21.67
CA ALA A 207 -10.56 7.57 -21.99
C ALA A 207 -10.13 9.00 -22.41
N SER A 208 -11.11 9.90 -22.66
CA SER A 208 -10.84 11.31 -22.98
C SER A 208 -10.55 12.18 -21.76
N LEU A 209 -10.78 11.65 -20.55
CA LEU A 209 -10.53 12.36 -19.29
C LEU A 209 -9.02 12.48 -19.01
N ALA A 210 -8.64 13.53 -18.27
CA ALA A 210 -7.26 13.68 -17.78
C ALA A 210 -6.91 12.53 -16.80
N SER A 211 -5.63 12.16 -16.74
CA SER A 211 -5.15 11.06 -15.87
C SER A 211 -5.53 11.24 -14.41
N GLU A 212 -5.50 12.46 -13.89
CA GLU A 212 -5.89 12.76 -12.50
C GLU A 212 -7.39 12.46 -12.24
N GLU A 213 -8.25 12.75 -13.21
CA GLU A 213 -9.69 12.48 -13.10
C GLU A 213 -9.99 10.97 -13.23
N LEU A 214 -9.27 10.27 -14.12
CA LEU A 214 -9.34 8.80 -14.26
C LEU A 214 -8.93 8.11 -12.95
N ILE A 215 -7.81 8.51 -12.35
CA ILE A 215 -7.35 7.98 -11.06
C ILE A 215 -8.42 8.21 -9.98
N ARG A 216 -8.96 9.42 -9.90
CA ARG A 216 -9.97 9.77 -8.91
C ARG A 216 -11.24 8.90 -9.04
N LEU A 217 -11.73 8.71 -10.26
CA LEU A 217 -12.92 7.92 -10.54
C LEU A 217 -12.67 6.42 -10.33
N ALA A 218 -11.52 5.91 -10.75
CA ALA A 218 -11.12 4.53 -10.53
C ALA A 218 -11.00 4.19 -9.04
N LEU A 219 -10.34 5.04 -8.25
CA LEU A 219 -10.26 4.87 -6.79
C LEU A 219 -11.64 4.89 -6.13
N LYS A 220 -12.54 5.77 -6.59
CA LYS A 220 -13.93 5.82 -6.10
C LYS A 220 -14.72 4.55 -6.45
N SER A 221 -14.48 3.95 -7.62
CA SER A 221 -15.11 2.68 -8.00
C SER A 221 -14.56 1.52 -7.17
N LEU A 222 -13.23 1.44 -7.01
CA LEU A 222 -12.56 0.40 -6.23
C LEU A 222 -12.94 0.43 -4.74
N ALA A 223 -13.25 1.61 -4.19
CA ALA A 223 -13.73 1.76 -2.81
C ALA A 223 -15.16 1.23 -2.59
N LYS A 224 -15.96 1.04 -3.64
CA LYS A 224 -17.35 0.53 -3.55
C LYS A 224 -17.46 -0.99 -3.58
N PHE A 225 -16.41 -1.70 -3.95
CA PHE A 225 -16.37 -3.16 -4.04
C PHE A 225 -15.82 -3.86 -2.78
N LYS A 226 -15.85 -3.16 -1.63
CA LYS A 226 -15.51 -3.71 -0.31
C LYS A 226 -16.70 -3.75 0.61
#